data_3e19fa18a023b1266a0f12739f46909d
#
_entry.id   3e19fa18a023b1266a0f12739f46909d
#
_cell.length_a   1.000
_cell.length_b   1.000
_cell.length_c   1.000
_cell.angle_alpha   90.00
_cell.angle_beta   90.00
_cell.angle_gamma   90.00
#
_symmetry.space_group_name_H-M   'P 1'
#
loop_
_entity.id
_entity.type
_entity.pdbx_description
1 polymer ?
#
loop_
_entity_poly.entity_id
_entity_poly.type
_entity_poly.pdbx_seq_one_letter_code
_entity_poly.pdbx_strand_id
1 'polypeptide(L)'
;DKLGIVLAGRPYHLDPEINHGLPELINSYDIAVLTEDSVAHLGKVERPLIVSDQWMYHSRLYKAANYVKSSRNLELIQLNSFGCGLDAVTTDCVNDILTNSGKIYTVLKIDEVSNLGAARIRIRSLISAVNVRRKHNFTPCPMPSNYNRVEFTTDMMDYTVLVPQLSPIHFNV
;
A
#
# COMPACT_ATOMS: atom_id res chain seq x y z
N ASP A 1 14.21 -11.43 -16.82
CA ASP A 1 13.68 -10.76 -15.62
C ASP A 1 12.17 -10.94 -15.54
N LYS A 2 11.71 -11.92 -14.73
CA LYS A 2 10.28 -12.18 -14.52
C LYS A 2 9.67 -11.10 -13.62
N LEU A 3 8.40 -10.80 -13.85
CA LEU A 3 7.60 -9.94 -12.96
C LEU A 3 7.21 -10.75 -11.70
N GLY A 4 7.32 -10.13 -10.55
CA GLY A 4 6.79 -10.63 -9.29
C GLY A 4 5.74 -9.67 -8.73
N ILE A 5 4.75 -10.20 -8.05
CA ILE A 5 3.75 -9.44 -7.31
C ILE A 5 3.87 -9.76 -5.84
N VAL A 6 4.05 -8.71 -5.04
CA VAL A 6 3.95 -8.80 -3.58
C VAL A 6 2.48 -8.65 -3.21
N LEU A 7 1.90 -9.72 -2.68
CA LEU A 7 0.54 -9.72 -2.17
C LEU A 7 0.59 -9.26 -0.71
N ALA A 8 0.14 -8.05 -0.48
CA ALA A 8 0.25 -7.37 0.81
C ALA A 8 -1.12 -7.21 1.46
N GLY A 9 -1.17 -7.36 2.77
CA GLY A 9 -2.41 -7.24 3.52
C GLY A 9 -2.17 -7.64 4.97
N ARG A 10 -3.25 -7.92 5.69
CA ARG A 10 -3.15 -8.51 7.01
C ARG A 10 -2.84 -10.00 6.90
N PRO A 11 -2.27 -10.63 7.94
CA PRO A 11 -1.91 -12.05 7.87
C PRO A 11 -3.06 -12.97 7.43
N TYR A 12 -4.29 -12.71 7.87
CA TYR A 12 -5.44 -13.52 7.50
C TYR A 12 -5.86 -13.41 6.02
N HIS A 13 -5.45 -12.33 5.31
CA HIS A 13 -5.69 -12.21 3.87
C HIS A 13 -4.93 -13.26 3.03
N LEU A 14 -3.92 -13.92 3.62
CA LEU A 14 -3.18 -14.98 2.95
C LEU A 14 -3.87 -16.36 3.05
N ASP A 15 -4.89 -16.47 3.89
CA ASP A 15 -5.67 -17.70 3.99
C ASP A 15 -6.45 -17.95 2.68
N PRO A 16 -6.36 -19.15 2.07
CA PRO A 16 -7.02 -19.47 0.82
C PRO A 16 -8.55 -19.29 0.85
N GLU A 17 -9.17 -19.57 1.97
CA GLU A 17 -10.63 -19.40 2.14
C GLU A 17 -11.01 -17.90 2.13
N ILE A 18 -10.09 -17.02 2.55
CA ILE A 18 -10.34 -15.58 2.60
C ILE A 18 -9.98 -14.91 1.29
N ASN A 19 -8.86 -15.29 0.67
CA ASN A 19 -8.41 -14.66 -0.57
C ASN A 19 -9.03 -15.26 -1.84
N HIS A 20 -9.82 -16.32 -1.69
CA HIS A 20 -10.58 -16.96 -2.77
C HIS A 20 -9.72 -17.39 -3.97
N GLY A 21 -8.46 -17.78 -3.76
CA GLY A 21 -7.56 -18.22 -4.82
C GLY A 21 -6.90 -17.09 -5.64
N LEU A 22 -6.74 -15.91 -5.05
CA LEU A 22 -6.02 -14.80 -5.70
C LEU A 22 -4.56 -15.13 -6.04
N PRO A 23 -3.77 -15.81 -5.20
CA PRO A 23 -2.41 -16.22 -5.55
C PRO A 23 -2.37 -17.12 -6.80
N GLU A 24 -3.27 -18.09 -6.88
CA GLU A 24 -3.40 -19.01 -8.00
C GLU A 24 -3.80 -18.27 -9.28
N LEU A 25 -4.70 -17.31 -9.16
CA LEU A 25 -5.10 -16.45 -10.28
C LEU A 25 -3.90 -15.64 -10.81
N ILE A 26 -3.09 -15.06 -9.94
CA ILE A 26 -1.89 -14.31 -10.33
C ILE A 26 -0.86 -15.24 -10.97
N ASN A 27 -0.61 -16.40 -10.36
CA ASN A 27 0.29 -17.42 -10.91
C ASN A 27 -0.14 -17.92 -12.30
N SER A 28 -1.44 -17.94 -12.59
CA SER A 28 -1.95 -18.34 -13.91
C SER A 28 -1.50 -17.42 -15.05
N TYR A 29 -0.97 -16.24 -14.74
CA TYR A 29 -0.36 -15.30 -15.70
C TYR A 29 1.18 -15.43 -15.79
N ASP A 30 1.77 -16.50 -15.30
CA ASP A 30 3.24 -16.74 -15.22
C ASP A 30 3.96 -15.65 -14.39
N ILE A 31 3.32 -15.17 -13.33
CA ILE A 31 3.84 -14.15 -12.42
C ILE A 31 4.09 -14.79 -11.06
N ALA A 32 5.27 -14.58 -10.51
CA ALA A 32 5.60 -15.04 -9.15
C ALA A 32 4.83 -14.23 -8.10
N VAL A 33 4.25 -14.91 -7.13
CA VAL A 33 3.60 -14.30 -5.98
C VAL A 33 4.49 -14.40 -4.75
N LEU A 34 4.69 -13.28 -4.09
CA LEU A 34 5.41 -13.15 -2.84
C LEU A 34 4.44 -12.62 -1.78
N THR A 35 4.58 -13.05 -0.56
CA THR A 35 3.81 -12.50 0.56
C THR A 35 4.53 -11.27 1.15
N GLU A 36 3.81 -10.36 1.79
CA GLU A 36 4.40 -9.14 2.34
C GLU A 36 5.45 -9.44 3.42
N ASP A 37 5.23 -10.48 4.22
CA ASP A 37 6.17 -10.90 5.29
C ASP A 37 7.47 -11.47 4.72
N SER A 38 7.43 -12.06 3.53
CA SER A 38 8.65 -12.56 2.85
C SER A 38 9.58 -11.44 2.39
N VAL A 39 9.10 -10.22 2.22
CA VAL A 39 9.88 -9.07 1.72
C VAL A 39 10.00 -7.91 2.70
N ALA A 40 9.11 -7.80 3.69
CA ALA A 40 9.07 -6.67 4.60
C ALA A 40 10.37 -6.45 5.39
N HIS A 41 11.08 -7.51 5.72
CA HIS A 41 12.37 -7.43 6.43
C HIS A 41 13.49 -6.80 5.57
N LEU A 42 13.33 -6.76 4.26
CA LEU A 42 14.26 -6.16 3.31
C LEU A 42 14.03 -4.65 3.15
N GLY A 43 12.85 -4.15 3.55
CA GLY A 43 12.49 -2.74 3.47
C GLY A 43 12.59 -2.02 4.81
N LYS A 44 12.59 -0.69 4.75
CA LYS A 44 12.56 0.17 5.94
C LYS A 44 11.35 1.09 5.87
N VAL A 45 10.81 1.46 7.03
CA VAL A 45 9.79 2.51 7.09
C VAL A 45 10.49 3.86 6.90
N GLU A 46 10.18 4.54 5.82
CA GLU A 46 10.64 5.90 5.57
C GLU A 46 9.67 6.90 6.22
N ARG A 47 10.24 7.98 6.74
CA ARG A 47 9.48 9.04 7.42
C ARG A 47 9.66 10.37 6.67
N PRO A 48 8.69 11.28 6.73
CA PRO A 48 7.45 11.19 7.49
C PRO A 48 6.39 10.29 6.85
N LEU A 49 5.57 9.65 7.70
CA LEU A 49 4.36 8.97 7.28
C LEU A 49 3.16 9.91 7.44
N ILE A 50 2.09 9.67 6.68
CA ILE A 50 0.80 10.37 6.84
C ILE A 50 0.27 10.17 8.25
N VAL A 51 0.36 8.93 8.74
CA VAL A 51 -0.08 8.52 10.07
C VAL A 51 1.03 7.73 10.76
N SER A 52 1.07 7.82 12.08
CA SER A 52 2.01 7.09 12.91
C SER A 52 1.85 5.56 12.73
N ASP A 53 2.95 4.86 12.58
CA ASP A 53 3.00 3.40 12.44
C ASP A 53 3.10 2.71 13.81
N GLN A 54 2.04 2.77 14.60
CA GLN A 54 2.02 2.21 15.95
C GLN A 54 1.82 0.69 15.97
N TRP A 55 1.34 0.11 14.88
CA TRP A 55 1.04 -1.30 14.79
C TRP A 55 1.98 -2.05 13.87
N MET A 56 2.41 -3.23 14.32
CA MET A 56 3.40 -4.06 13.63
C MET A 56 2.98 -4.40 12.19
N TYR A 57 1.74 -4.78 11.97
CA TYR A 57 1.27 -5.18 10.63
C TYR A 57 1.20 -3.99 9.66
N HIS A 58 0.88 -2.81 10.14
CA HIS A 58 0.94 -1.59 9.32
C HIS A 58 2.38 -1.26 8.93
N SER A 59 3.30 -1.31 9.91
CA SER A 59 4.73 -1.12 9.65
C SER A 59 5.28 -2.13 8.64
N ARG A 60 4.81 -3.39 8.69
CA ARG A 60 5.20 -4.42 7.71
C ARG A 60 4.72 -4.07 6.30
N LEU A 61 3.48 -3.60 6.14
CA LEU A 61 2.96 -3.14 4.84
C LEU A 61 3.79 -1.99 4.27
N TYR A 62 4.14 -1.00 5.10
CA TYR A 62 4.96 0.13 4.67
C TYR A 62 6.39 -0.29 4.30
N LYS A 63 6.98 -1.21 5.05
CA LYS A 63 8.29 -1.79 4.72
C LYS A 63 8.25 -2.53 3.39
N ALA A 64 7.23 -3.38 3.17
CA ALA A 64 7.06 -4.09 1.92
C ALA A 64 6.87 -3.12 0.74
N ALA A 65 6.06 -2.06 0.90
CA ALA A 65 5.88 -1.03 -0.12
C ALA A 65 7.18 -0.30 -0.44
N ASN A 66 7.97 0.07 0.58
CA ASN A 66 9.27 0.71 0.40
C ASN A 66 10.29 -0.21 -0.28
N TYR A 67 10.26 -1.51 -0.02
CA TYR A 67 11.08 -2.47 -0.75
C TYR A 67 10.66 -2.57 -2.22
N VAL A 68 9.36 -2.71 -2.47
CA VAL A 68 8.82 -2.80 -3.84
C VAL A 68 9.13 -1.55 -4.65
N LYS A 69 9.05 -0.35 -4.06
CA LYS A 69 9.34 0.90 -4.79
C LYS A 69 10.77 0.94 -5.35
N SER A 70 11.72 0.34 -4.65
CA SER A 70 13.12 0.27 -5.08
C SER A 70 13.41 -0.89 -6.04
N SER A 71 12.47 -1.82 -6.20
CA SER A 71 12.63 -3.04 -7.00
C SER A 71 12.06 -2.86 -8.39
N ARG A 72 12.87 -3.06 -9.43
CA ARG A 72 12.43 -2.88 -10.82
C ARG A 72 11.37 -3.90 -11.28
N ASN A 73 11.45 -5.12 -10.76
CA ASN A 73 10.65 -6.25 -11.23
C ASN A 73 9.53 -6.66 -10.27
N LEU A 74 9.29 -5.89 -9.21
CA LEU A 74 8.22 -6.14 -8.27
C LEU A 74 7.14 -5.06 -8.37
N GLU A 75 5.90 -5.50 -8.33
CA GLU A 75 4.74 -4.66 -8.10
C GLU A 75 4.02 -5.13 -6.84
N LEU A 76 3.17 -4.28 -6.27
CA LEU A 76 2.43 -4.60 -5.05
C LEU A 76 0.93 -4.55 -5.32
N ILE A 77 0.24 -5.60 -4.88
CA ILE A 77 -1.21 -5.65 -4.78
C ILE A 77 -1.57 -5.69 -3.30
N GLN A 78 -2.29 -4.68 -2.84
CA GLN A 78 -2.79 -4.65 -1.47
C GLN A 78 -4.18 -5.27 -1.39
N LEU A 79 -4.33 -6.23 -0.48
CA LEU A 79 -5.62 -6.80 -0.10
C LEU A 79 -6.22 -5.96 1.03
N ASN A 80 -7.49 -5.67 0.92
CA ASN A 80 -8.20 -4.79 1.84
C ASN A 80 -9.56 -5.40 2.17
N SER A 81 -9.90 -5.46 3.45
CA SER A 81 -11.23 -5.89 3.89
C SER A 81 -12.23 -4.77 3.74
N PHE A 82 -13.45 -5.13 3.34
CA PHE A 82 -14.53 -4.19 3.16
C PHE A 82 -14.94 -3.57 4.52
N GLY A 83 -14.97 -2.23 4.60
CA GLY A 83 -15.42 -1.50 5.78
C GLY A 83 -14.42 -1.45 6.95
N CYS A 84 -13.18 -1.90 6.79
CA CYS A 84 -12.16 -1.78 7.83
C CYS A 84 -11.51 -0.40 7.82
N GLY A 85 -11.75 0.40 8.87
CA GLY A 85 -11.16 1.74 8.99
C GLY A 85 -9.63 1.73 9.08
N LEU A 86 -9.03 0.70 9.68
CA LEU A 86 -7.57 0.55 9.73
C LEU A 86 -6.97 0.29 8.35
N ASP A 87 -7.67 -0.47 7.50
CA ASP A 87 -7.22 -0.70 6.14
C ASP A 87 -7.32 0.57 5.28
N ALA A 88 -8.29 1.45 5.56
CA ALA A 88 -8.38 2.74 4.88
C ALA A 88 -7.11 3.57 5.09
N VAL A 89 -6.62 3.66 6.34
CA VAL A 89 -5.38 4.38 6.67
C VAL A 89 -4.17 3.74 6.00
N THR A 90 -4.06 2.41 6.02
CA THR A 90 -2.92 1.72 5.42
C THR A 90 -2.93 1.81 3.90
N THR A 91 -4.11 1.82 3.26
CA THR A 91 -4.21 2.00 1.80
C THR A 91 -3.71 3.36 1.38
N ASP A 92 -4.04 4.43 2.11
CA ASP A 92 -3.58 5.77 1.81
C ASP A 92 -2.05 5.89 1.94
N CYS A 93 -1.47 5.36 3.02
CA CYS A 93 -0.03 5.36 3.23
C CYS A 93 0.73 4.54 2.17
N VAL A 94 0.26 3.34 1.84
CA VAL A 94 0.90 2.49 0.81
C VAL A 94 0.75 3.12 -0.58
N ASN A 95 -0.41 3.71 -0.87
CA ASN A 95 -0.62 4.45 -2.12
C ASN A 95 0.39 5.61 -2.25
N ASP A 96 0.56 6.42 -1.21
CA ASP A 96 1.52 7.52 -1.20
C ASP A 96 2.96 7.04 -1.45
N ILE A 97 3.39 6.00 -0.73
CA ILE A 97 4.73 5.40 -0.91
C ILE A 97 4.97 4.94 -2.34
N LEU A 98 4.01 4.25 -2.95
CA LEU A 98 4.18 3.67 -4.27
C LEU A 98 4.04 4.72 -5.39
N THR A 99 3.02 5.57 -5.33
CA THR A 99 2.75 6.56 -6.38
C THR A 99 3.80 7.64 -6.42
N ASN A 100 4.31 8.09 -5.26
CA ASN A 100 5.41 9.05 -5.19
C ASN A 100 6.71 8.52 -5.80
N SER A 101 6.89 7.20 -5.85
CA SER A 101 8.02 6.56 -6.54
C SER A 101 7.72 6.19 -8.00
N GLY A 102 6.53 6.54 -8.50
CA GLY A 102 6.09 6.22 -9.85
C GLY A 102 5.67 4.76 -10.05
N LYS A 103 5.49 3.98 -8.98
CA LYS A 103 4.93 2.64 -9.04
C LYS A 103 3.41 2.68 -9.26
N ILE A 104 2.85 1.56 -9.72
CA ILE A 104 1.40 1.44 -9.88
C ILE A 104 0.82 0.90 -8.58
N TYR A 105 -0.03 1.68 -7.93
CA TYR A 105 -0.76 1.19 -6.77
C TYR A 105 -2.00 0.41 -7.20
N THR A 106 -2.14 -0.81 -6.68
CA THR A 106 -3.28 -1.67 -6.95
C THR A 106 -3.84 -2.21 -5.64
N VAL A 107 -5.12 -1.98 -5.41
CA VAL A 107 -5.84 -2.51 -4.25
C VAL A 107 -6.96 -3.43 -4.71
N LEU A 108 -7.08 -4.59 -4.06
CA LEU A 108 -8.19 -5.51 -4.23
C LEU A 108 -8.98 -5.59 -2.94
N LYS A 109 -10.27 -5.33 -3.03
CA LYS A 109 -11.18 -5.51 -1.89
C LYS A 109 -11.60 -6.97 -1.83
N ILE A 110 -11.41 -7.56 -0.66
CA ILE A 110 -11.88 -8.91 -0.34
C ILE A 110 -13.17 -8.74 0.44
N ASP A 111 -14.21 -9.36 -0.03
CA ASP A 111 -15.51 -9.45 0.64
C ASP A 111 -15.94 -10.93 0.73
N GLU A 112 -17.10 -11.15 1.30
CA GLU A 112 -17.67 -12.50 1.46
C GLU A 112 -18.06 -13.15 0.11
N VAL A 113 -18.04 -12.40 -0.98
CA VAL A 113 -18.43 -12.90 -2.29
C VAL A 113 -17.20 -13.42 -3.04
N SER A 114 -17.19 -14.69 -3.31
CA SER A 114 -16.10 -15.42 -3.98
C SER A 114 -15.94 -15.10 -5.49
N ASN A 115 -16.40 -13.95 -5.95
CA ASN A 115 -16.33 -13.59 -7.37
C ASN A 115 -15.01 -12.91 -7.72
N LEU A 116 -14.10 -13.65 -8.31
CA LEU A 116 -12.82 -13.16 -8.81
C LEU A 116 -12.90 -12.31 -10.08
N GLY A 117 -14.07 -12.04 -10.64
CA GLY A 117 -14.20 -11.30 -11.90
C GLY A 117 -13.59 -9.92 -11.85
N ALA A 118 -13.94 -9.13 -10.84
CA ALA A 118 -13.38 -7.78 -10.64
C ALA A 118 -11.87 -7.81 -10.35
N ALA A 119 -11.41 -8.76 -9.52
CA ALA A 119 -9.99 -8.96 -9.25
C ALA A 119 -9.22 -9.31 -10.52
N ARG A 120 -9.75 -10.21 -11.35
CA ARG A 120 -9.17 -10.59 -12.64
C ARG A 120 -8.97 -9.39 -13.56
N ILE A 121 -9.96 -8.52 -13.67
CA ILE A 121 -9.88 -7.31 -14.50
C ILE A 121 -8.77 -6.39 -13.97
N ARG A 122 -8.71 -6.12 -12.66
CA ARG A 122 -7.69 -5.26 -12.05
C ARG A 122 -6.28 -5.83 -12.20
N ILE A 123 -6.09 -7.13 -12.00
CA ILE A 123 -4.79 -7.80 -12.17
C ILE A 123 -4.35 -7.70 -13.63
N ARG A 124 -5.23 -7.97 -14.59
CA ARG A 124 -4.90 -7.84 -16.02
C ARG A 124 -4.56 -6.40 -16.40
N SER A 125 -5.26 -5.42 -15.84
CA SER A 125 -4.96 -4.00 -16.06
C SER A 125 -3.58 -3.63 -15.51
N LEU A 126 -3.23 -4.10 -14.32
CA LEU A 126 -1.89 -3.91 -13.74
C LEU A 126 -0.81 -4.51 -14.66
N ILE A 127 -0.98 -5.78 -15.06
CA ILE A 127 -0.03 -6.48 -15.94
C ILE A 127 0.14 -5.72 -17.26
N SER A 128 -0.97 -5.31 -17.87
CA SER A 128 -0.94 -4.53 -19.11
C SER A 128 -0.18 -3.22 -18.95
N ALA A 129 -0.46 -2.47 -17.88
CA ALA A 129 0.20 -1.21 -17.59
C ALA A 129 1.72 -1.38 -17.36
N VAL A 130 2.13 -2.43 -16.62
CA VAL A 130 3.54 -2.76 -16.39
C VAL A 130 4.22 -3.12 -17.72
N ASN A 131 3.59 -3.91 -18.56
CA ASN A 131 4.14 -4.31 -19.86
C ASN A 131 4.31 -3.10 -20.80
N VAL A 132 3.32 -2.19 -20.83
CA VAL A 132 3.42 -0.92 -21.59
C VAL A 132 4.59 -0.08 -21.08
N ARG A 133 4.72 0.09 -19.77
CA ARG A 133 5.84 0.83 -19.17
C ARG A 133 7.20 0.22 -19.52
N ARG A 134 7.32 -1.11 -19.45
CA ARG A 134 8.55 -1.82 -19.83
C ARG A 134 8.88 -1.65 -21.30
N LYS A 135 7.89 -1.80 -22.19
CA LYS A 135 8.07 -1.63 -23.63
C LYS A 135 8.56 -0.21 -24.02
N HIS A 136 8.11 0.80 -23.31
CA HIS A 136 8.48 2.19 -23.58
C HIS A 136 9.64 2.68 -22.71
N ASN A 137 10.34 1.79 -21.99
CA ASN A 137 11.42 2.16 -21.06
C ASN A 137 11.03 3.32 -20.14
N PHE A 138 9.80 3.26 -19.63
CA PHE A 138 9.25 4.32 -18.78
C PHE A 138 10.12 4.51 -17.54
N THR A 139 10.62 5.73 -17.36
CA THR A 139 11.31 6.13 -16.14
C THR A 139 10.30 6.82 -15.21
N PRO A 140 10.06 6.28 -14.03
CA PRO A 140 9.16 6.91 -13.08
C PRO A 140 9.64 8.31 -12.73
N CYS A 141 8.74 9.28 -12.78
CA CYS A 141 8.99 10.60 -12.21
C CYS A 141 8.39 10.60 -10.79
N PRO A 142 9.20 10.71 -9.73
CA PRO A 142 8.68 10.81 -8.38
C PRO A 142 7.75 12.02 -8.26
N MET A 143 6.57 11.79 -7.72
CA MET A 143 5.63 12.87 -7.41
C MET A 143 5.84 13.32 -5.96
N PRO A 144 5.79 14.62 -5.68
CA PRO A 144 5.84 15.08 -4.30
C PRO A 144 4.64 14.51 -3.53
N SER A 145 4.88 14.14 -2.28
CA SER A 145 3.79 13.70 -1.39
C SER A 145 2.73 14.81 -1.28
N ASN A 146 1.47 14.44 -1.38
CA ASN A 146 0.34 15.36 -1.15
C ASN A 146 0.20 15.76 0.32
N TYR A 147 0.97 15.13 1.20
CA TYR A 147 0.93 15.34 2.64
C TYR A 147 2.10 16.22 3.09
N ASN A 148 1.97 17.51 2.86
CA ASN A 148 2.91 18.47 3.41
C ASN A 148 2.63 18.62 4.93
N ARG A 149 3.61 18.28 5.77
CA ARG A 149 3.57 18.72 7.16
C ARG A 149 3.70 20.25 7.17
N VAL A 150 2.70 20.90 7.71
CA VAL A 150 2.83 22.30 8.09
C VAL A 150 3.67 22.35 9.36
N GLU A 151 4.87 22.90 9.27
CA GLU A 151 5.69 23.16 10.46
C GLU A 151 5.14 24.39 11.19
N PHE A 152 5.03 24.29 12.51
CA PHE A 152 4.62 25.42 13.33
C PHE A 152 5.78 26.44 13.38
N THR A 153 5.52 27.63 12.88
CA THR A 153 6.48 28.72 12.81
C THR A 153 6.11 29.85 13.79
N THR A 154 7.05 30.74 14.09
CA THR A 154 6.85 31.83 15.06
C THR A 154 5.73 32.78 14.67
N ASP A 155 5.45 32.96 13.40
CA ASP A 155 4.33 33.77 12.89
C ASP A 155 2.96 33.12 13.16
N MET A 156 2.94 31.84 13.53
CA MET A 156 1.71 31.11 13.91
C MET A 156 1.41 31.16 15.41
N MET A 157 2.21 31.89 16.21
CA MET A 157 2.03 31.96 17.66
C MET A 157 0.69 32.58 18.06
N ASP A 158 0.12 33.43 17.20
CA ASP A 158 -1.19 34.10 17.46
C ASP A 158 -2.39 33.24 17.00
N TYR A 159 -2.16 32.06 16.41
CA TYR A 159 -3.24 31.16 16.00
C TYR A 159 -3.81 30.39 17.19
N THR A 160 -5.12 30.25 17.22
CA THR A 160 -5.80 29.36 18.18
C THR A 160 -5.77 27.95 17.65
N VAL A 161 -5.11 27.04 18.36
CA VAL A 161 -5.10 25.61 18.01
C VAL A 161 -6.37 24.94 18.52
N LEU A 162 -7.18 24.42 17.60
CA LEU A 162 -8.36 23.64 17.95
C LEU A 162 -7.97 22.17 18.08
N VAL A 163 -8.10 21.62 19.29
CA VAL A 163 -7.87 20.21 19.56
C VAL A 163 -9.22 19.51 19.72
N PRO A 164 -9.66 18.68 18.77
CA PRO A 164 -10.92 17.96 18.89
C PRO A 164 -10.81 16.93 20.01
N GLN A 165 -11.84 16.82 20.81
CA GLN A 165 -11.91 15.85 21.92
C GLN A 165 -12.19 14.43 21.37
N LEU A 166 -11.15 13.74 20.95
CA LEU A 166 -11.26 12.39 20.38
C LEU A 166 -10.98 11.27 21.41
N SER A 167 -10.32 11.61 22.52
CA SER A 167 -10.00 10.67 23.60
C SER A 167 -9.75 11.40 24.92
N PRO A 168 -9.80 10.70 26.07
CA PRO A 168 -9.54 11.31 27.39
C PRO A 168 -8.17 11.99 27.52
N ILE A 169 -7.19 11.60 26.75
CA ILE A 169 -5.84 12.20 26.80
C ILE A 169 -5.85 13.68 26.39
N HIS A 170 -6.82 14.11 25.59
CA HIS A 170 -6.93 15.48 25.12
C HIS A 170 -7.40 16.47 26.21
N PHE A 171 -7.82 15.98 27.38
CA PHE A 171 -8.15 16.85 28.51
C PHE A 171 -6.93 17.40 29.27
N ASN A 172 -5.75 16.84 29.03
CA ASN A 172 -4.53 17.16 29.76
C ASN A 172 -3.50 17.93 28.92
N VAL A 173 -3.93 18.47 27.77
CA VAL A 173 -3.08 19.26 26.87
C VAL A 173 -3.36 20.74 27.01
#